data_303c8fb4a868ee8203b613c2fdcac133
#
_entry.id   303c8fb4a868ee8203b613c2fdcac133
#
_cell.length_a   1.000
_cell.length_b   1.000
_cell.length_c   1.000
_cell.angle_alpha   90.00
_cell.angle_beta   90.00
_cell.angle_gamma   90.00
#
_symmetry.space_group_name_H-M   'P 1'
#
loop_
_entity.id
_entity.type
_entity.pdbx_description
1 polymer ?
#
loop_
_entity_poly.entity_id
_entity_poly.type
_entity_poly.pdbx_seq_one_letter_code
_entity_poly.pdbx_strand_id
1 'polypeptide(L)'
;MTSNSEDATSNSTDWSNPTPNRLSLKDKRRKRVPYFDRPKAPRDWRWLVGGIGRSLITLGLLMFAFVGYQLWGTGIQTAQSQSQLEQQFREQLANTTTVADTTVANTTPTTDGAPTTIPTAPARPAVEHGKVVAQLKIPKIGLDWYVVQGVRLTDLKLGPGHFIETPMPGQLGNAAIAGHRTTWGHPFLELNQLKPGDRITAITVDGTFVYAVMSTEVVSPSQYAKVIPTTDPNTATLTLATCHPAYTAKQRLIIHAALVPGESDPVMRPGPITQASDGTDIPGDSAPDTGNSTGDTTVDTTPNTPTTVAVDNATADDAFSQGWFGDRTAIPHAIGWGLVLIAIALGAYYTAKASRRLYVAFLVGALPFVVV
;
A
#
# COMPACT_ATOMS: atom_id res chain seq x y z
N MET A 1 109.86 -57.26 14.63
CA MET A 1 110.03 -56.13 15.47
C MET A 1 108.69 -55.38 15.59
N THR A 2 108.22 -55.30 16.81
CA THR A 2 107.24 -54.36 17.40
C THR A 2 105.82 -54.21 16.71
N SER A 3 104.97 -54.95 17.15
CA SER A 3 103.73 -54.80 17.91
C SER A 3 103.23 -53.33 18.07
N ASN A 4 102.02 -53.12 17.68
CA ASN A 4 101.07 -52.35 18.56
C ASN A 4 99.64 -52.70 18.19
N SER A 5 98.97 -53.18 19.19
CA SER A 5 97.51 -53.34 19.24
C SER A 5 96.89 -52.02 19.59
N GLU A 6 95.84 -51.61 18.90
CA GLU A 6 94.96 -50.56 19.36
C GLU A 6 93.52 -51.05 19.42
N ASP A 7 93.03 -50.84 20.61
CA ASP A 7 91.67 -51.08 21.03
C ASP A 7 90.61 -50.31 20.22
N ALA A 8 89.69 -50.98 19.63
CA ALA A 8 88.52 -50.41 19.07
C ALA A 8 87.37 -50.44 20.11
N THR A 9 87.24 -49.32 20.81
CA THR A 9 86.06 -49.01 21.61
C THR A 9 84.85 -48.82 20.74
N SER A 10 83.91 -49.77 20.76
CA SER A 10 82.56 -49.59 20.11
C SER A 10 81.78 -48.51 20.76
N ASN A 11 81.57 -47.40 20.08
CA ASN A 11 80.66 -46.33 20.46
C ASN A 11 79.31 -46.68 19.85
N SER A 12 78.47 -47.38 20.63
CA SER A 12 77.06 -47.62 20.31
C SER A 12 76.24 -46.30 20.52
N THR A 13 76.10 -45.52 19.46
CA THR A 13 75.12 -44.44 19.45
C THR A 13 73.73 -45.02 19.51
N ASP A 14 73.15 -44.95 20.72
CA ASP A 14 71.73 -45.24 20.99
C ASP A 14 70.85 -44.17 20.32
N TRP A 15 70.32 -44.48 19.14
CA TRP A 15 69.30 -43.73 18.46
C TRP A 15 67.93 -44.07 19.07
N SER A 16 67.72 -43.83 20.37
CA SER A 16 66.40 -43.78 20.93
C SER A 16 65.66 -42.54 20.40
N ASN A 17 64.94 -42.79 19.33
CA ASN A 17 64.06 -41.84 18.67
C ASN A 17 63.14 -41.22 19.74
N PRO A 18 63.15 -39.91 20.02
CA PRO A 18 62.16 -39.32 20.90
C PRO A 18 60.83 -39.45 20.19
N THR A 19 60.00 -40.38 20.67
CA THR A 19 58.61 -40.50 20.26
C THR A 19 58.00 -39.11 20.29
N PRO A 20 57.44 -38.59 19.16
CA PRO A 20 56.85 -37.28 19.18
C PRO A 20 55.69 -37.37 20.21
N ASN A 21 55.85 -36.58 21.26
CA ASN A 21 54.87 -36.46 22.33
C ASN A 21 53.51 -36.12 21.66
N ARG A 22 52.70 -37.16 21.42
CA ARG A 22 51.33 -36.98 20.92
C ARG A 22 50.56 -36.23 21.98
N LEU A 23 50.64 -34.87 21.92
CA LEU A 23 49.76 -34.04 22.71
C LEU A 23 48.34 -34.55 22.54
N SER A 24 47.82 -35.08 23.61
CA SER A 24 46.46 -35.63 23.67
C SER A 24 45.52 -34.63 23.01
N LEU A 25 44.61 -35.10 22.17
CA LEU A 25 43.55 -34.26 21.58
C LEU A 25 42.75 -33.46 22.61
N LYS A 26 42.81 -33.89 23.90
CA LYS A 26 42.25 -33.15 25.05
C LYS A 26 43.05 -31.89 25.39
N ASP A 27 44.36 -31.86 25.21
CA ASP A 27 45.21 -30.65 25.42
C ASP A 27 45.06 -29.62 24.32
N LYS A 28 44.66 -30.02 23.11
CA LYS A 28 44.33 -29.11 22.02
C LYS A 28 43.01 -28.35 22.20
N ARG A 29 42.19 -28.66 23.18
CA ARG A 29 41.17 -27.77 23.68
C ARG A 29 41.84 -26.65 24.50
N ARG A 30 42.68 -25.82 23.88
CA ARG A 30 43.04 -24.51 24.42
C ARG A 30 41.73 -23.90 24.92
N LYS A 31 41.63 -23.65 26.24
CA LYS A 31 40.51 -22.99 26.88
C LYS A 31 40.17 -21.78 26.04
N ARG A 32 39.10 -21.85 25.20
CA ARG A 32 38.68 -20.73 24.38
C ARG A 32 38.28 -19.63 25.33
N VAL A 33 39.11 -18.57 25.41
CA VAL A 33 38.79 -17.40 26.22
C VAL A 33 37.40 -16.92 25.78
N PRO A 34 36.44 -16.80 26.70
CA PRO A 34 35.09 -16.33 26.41
C PRO A 34 35.16 -15.02 25.61
N TYR A 35 34.23 -14.80 24.72
CA TYR A 35 34.22 -13.64 23.83
C TYR A 35 34.40 -12.32 24.57
N PHE A 36 33.78 -12.17 25.74
CA PHE A 36 33.80 -10.95 26.56
C PHE A 36 35.10 -10.78 27.37
N ASP A 37 35.90 -11.83 27.55
CA ASP A 37 37.18 -11.80 28.28
C ASP A 37 38.38 -11.66 27.32
N ARG A 38 38.12 -11.59 26.02
CA ARG A 38 39.20 -11.41 25.03
C ARG A 38 39.76 -9.99 25.12
N PRO A 39 41.10 -9.84 25.07
CA PRO A 39 41.69 -8.50 25.03
C PRO A 39 41.11 -7.75 23.80
N LYS A 40 40.73 -6.49 24.02
CA LYS A 40 40.23 -5.64 22.94
C LYS A 40 41.29 -5.53 21.88
N ALA A 41 40.93 -5.83 20.62
CA ALA A 41 41.83 -5.64 19.50
C ALA A 41 42.26 -4.17 19.42
N PRO A 42 43.53 -3.89 19.07
CA PRO A 42 43.97 -2.52 18.88
C PRO A 42 43.07 -1.79 17.89
N ARG A 43 42.76 -0.52 18.15
CA ARG A 43 41.92 0.33 17.32
C ARG A 43 42.71 0.86 16.12
N ASP A 44 43.22 -0.04 15.28
CA ASP A 44 43.92 0.27 14.06
C ASP A 44 42.96 0.63 12.93
N TRP A 45 43.47 1.21 11.84
CA TRP A 45 42.71 1.47 10.63
C TRP A 45 41.84 0.27 10.18
N ARG A 46 42.38 -0.94 10.34
CA ARG A 46 41.64 -2.20 10.01
C ARG A 46 40.38 -2.38 10.84
N TRP A 47 40.37 -1.97 12.09
CA TRP A 47 39.19 -1.97 12.96
C TRP A 47 38.13 -1.00 12.44
N LEU A 48 38.54 0.21 12.00
CA LEU A 48 37.64 1.22 11.41
C LEU A 48 37.01 0.70 10.12
N VAL A 49 37.80 0.18 9.18
CA VAL A 49 37.34 -0.40 7.92
C VAL A 49 36.39 -1.58 8.18
N GLY A 50 36.72 -2.46 9.13
CA GLY A 50 35.84 -3.57 9.54
C GLY A 50 34.53 -3.09 10.16
N GLY A 51 34.55 -1.99 10.88
CA GLY A 51 33.36 -1.32 11.44
C GLY A 51 32.45 -0.78 10.33
N ILE A 52 33.02 -0.01 9.41
CA ILE A 52 32.30 0.54 8.24
C ILE A 52 31.71 -0.60 7.40
N GLY A 53 32.49 -1.64 7.10
CA GLY A 53 31.99 -2.78 6.32
C GLY A 53 30.80 -3.48 6.96
N ARG A 54 30.83 -3.71 8.28
CA ARG A 54 29.67 -4.29 9.01
C ARG A 54 28.47 -3.36 8.97
N SER A 55 28.66 -2.06 9.16
CA SER A 55 27.57 -1.08 9.09
C SER A 55 26.93 -1.04 7.70
N LEU A 56 27.73 -1.09 6.64
CA LEU A 56 27.22 -1.15 5.26
C LEU A 56 26.44 -2.44 4.98
N ILE A 57 26.94 -3.59 5.45
CA ILE A 57 26.21 -4.86 5.33
C ILE A 57 24.87 -4.80 6.07
N THR A 58 24.88 -4.28 7.30
CA THR A 58 23.64 -4.14 8.09
C THR A 58 22.65 -3.21 7.40
N LEU A 59 23.12 -2.07 6.90
CA LEU A 59 22.30 -1.12 6.15
C LEU A 59 21.74 -1.77 4.88
N GLY A 60 22.54 -2.52 4.14
CA GLY A 60 22.09 -3.25 2.95
C GLY A 60 21.00 -4.29 3.26
N LEU A 61 21.17 -5.04 4.34
CA LEU A 61 20.16 -6.01 4.78
C LEU A 61 18.86 -5.31 5.24
N LEU A 62 18.95 -4.19 5.94
CA LEU A 62 17.78 -3.39 6.32
C LEU A 62 17.06 -2.82 5.10
N MET A 63 17.79 -2.30 4.12
CA MET A 63 17.21 -1.84 2.86
C MET A 63 16.53 -2.97 2.10
N PHE A 64 17.15 -4.14 2.04
CA PHE A 64 16.55 -5.32 1.41
C PHE A 64 15.28 -5.78 2.12
N ALA A 65 15.31 -5.83 3.46
CA ALA A 65 14.12 -6.14 4.27
C ALA A 65 13.00 -5.11 4.08
N PHE A 66 13.36 -3.82 4.00
CA PHE A 66 12.40 -2.75 3.72
C PHE A 66 11.75 -2.90 2.34
N VAL A 67 12.54 -3.20 1.30
CA VAL A 67 11.99 -3.48 -0.05
C VAL A 67 11.06 -4.70 -0.01
N GLY A 68 11.45 -5.76 0.69
CA GLY A 68 10.60 -6.94 0.89
C GLY A 68 9.28 -6.58 1.57
N TYR A 69 9.31 -5.76 2.63
CA TYR A 69 8.10 -5.28 3.29
C TYR A 69 7.22 -4.45 2.35
N GLN A 70 7.79 -3.55 1.56
CA GLN A 70 7.03 -2.72 0.62
C GLN A 70 6.34 -3.53 -0.48
N LEU A 71 6.97 -4.62 -0.94
CA LEU A 71 6.43 -5.44 -2.02
C LEU A 71 5.37 -6.45 -1.52
N TRP A 72 5.56 -7.02 -0.33
CA TRP A 72 4.67 -8.07 0.19
C TRP A 72 3.88 -7.67 1.44
N GLY A 73 4.48 -6.90 2.35
CA GLY A 73 3.83 -6.50 3.60
C GLY A 73 2.62 -5.60 3.38
N THR A 74 2.71 -4.65 2.44
CA THR A 74 1.59 -3.77 2.08
C THR A 74 0.42 -4.55 1.47
N GLY A 75 0.69 -5.65 0.73
CA GLY A 75 -0.33 -6.51 0.15
C GLY A 75 -1.18 -7.23 1.19
N ILE A 76 -0.59 -7.67 2.30
CA ILE A 76 -1.32 -8.33 3.40
C ILE A 76 -2.33 -7.37 4.04
N GLN A 77 -1.90 -6.13 4.29
CA GLN A 77 -2.77 -5.09 4.86
C GLN A 77 -3.96 -4.80 3.96
N THR A 78 -3.71 -4.63 2.66
CA THR A 78 -4.77 -4.38 1.69
C THR A 78 -5.71 -5.58 1.55
N ALA A 79 -5.21 -6.83 1.60
CA ALA A 79 -6.05 -8.02 1.56
C ALA A 79 -7.00 -8.10 2.77
N GLN A 80 -6.53 -7.74 3.95
CA GLN A 80 -7.38 -7.64 5.14
C GLN A 80 -8.45 -6.55 4.99
N SER A 81 -8.08 -5.38 4.47
CA SER A 81 -9.03 -4.30 4.18
C SER A 81 -10.07 -4.74 3.16
N GLN A 82 -9.66 -5.42 2.08
CA GLN A 82 -10.57 -5.91 1.05
C GLN A 82 -11.59 -6.94 1.61
N SER A 83 -11.19 -7.80 2.52
CA SER A 83 -12.13 -8.73 3.17
C SER A 83 -13.16 -8.01 4.06
N GLN A 84 -12.77 -6.94 4.73
CA GLN A 84 -13.69 -6.10 5.50
C GLN A 84 -14.65 -5.32 4.59
N LEU A 85 -14.15 -4.76 3.47
CA LEU A 85 -14.97 -4.06 2.48
C LEU A 85 -15.98 -5.01 1.83
N GLU A 86 -15.60 -6.27 1.58
CA GLU A 86 -16.52 -7.30 1.09
C GLU A 86 -17.70 -7.50 2.04
N GLN A 87 -17.44 -7.64 3.33
CA GLN A 87 -18.50 -7.81 4.33
C GLN A 87 -19.42 -6.58 4.36
N GLN A 88 -18.86 -5.37 4.40
CA GLN A 88 -19.63 -4.13 4.37
C GLN A 88 -20.49 -4.01 3.11
N PHE A 89 -19.94 -4.38 1.95
CA PHE A 89 -20.69 -4.31 0.70
C PHE A 89 -21.83 -5.32 0.65
N ARG A 90 -21.62 -6.54 1.14
CA ARG A 90 -22.69 -7.55 1.26
C ARG A 90 -23.82 -7.09 2.19
N GLU A 91 -23.49 -6.45 3.30
CA GLU A 91 -24.47 -5.87 4.21
C GLU A 91 -25.26 -4.73 3.54
N GLN A 92 -24.59 -3.86 2.77
CA GLN A 92 -25.26 -2.80 2.01
C GLN A 92 -26.25 -3.38 0.99
N LEU A 93 -25.84 -4.39 0.22
CA LEU A 93 -26.71 -5.05 -0.75
C LEU A 93 -27.93 -5.70 -0.08
N ALA A 94 -27.73 -6.41 1.03
CA ALA A 94 -28.82 -7.05 1.78
C ALA A 94 -29.82 -6.01 2.29
N ASN A 95 -29.37 -4.90 2.84
CA ASN A 95 -30.21 -3.82 3.33
C ASN A 95 -31.01 -3.14 2.20
N THR A 96 -30.38 -2.95 1.04
CA THR A 96 -31.02 -2.34 -0.13
C THR A 96 -32.11 -3.25 -0.70
N THR A 97 -31.88 -4.56 -0.75
CA THR A 97 -32.91 -5.54 -1.21
C THR A 97 -34.13 -5.57 -0.28
N THR A 98 -33.91 -5.45 1.03
CA THR A 98 -35.02 -5.44 2.01
C THR A 98 -35.91 -4.20 1.87
N VAL A 99 -35.32 -3.05 1.56
CA VAL A 99 -36.07 -1.79 1.36
C VAL A 99 -36.86 -1.81 0.03
N ALA A 100 -36.29 -2.39 -1.02
CA ALA A 100 -36.93 -2.50 -2.33
C ALA A 100 -38.20 -3.37 -2.28
N ASP A 101 -38.17 -4.48 -1.53
CA ASP A 101 -39.31 -5.40 -1.40
C ASP A 101 -40.47 -4.77 -0.63
N THR A 102 -40.21 -3.82 0.25
CA THR A 102 -41.25 -3.09 1.00
C THR A 102 -41.89 -1.98 0.16
N THR A 103 -41.23 -1.45 -0.86
CA THR A 103 -41.70 -0.31 -1.67
C THR A 103 -42.46 -0.74 -2.93
N VAL A 104 -42.28 -1.96 -3.42
CA VAL A 104 -42.90 -2.46 -4.66
C VAL A 104 -44.37 -2.87 -4.47
N ALA A 105 -44.88 -2.94 -3.22
CA ALA A 105 -46.26 -3.37 -2.92
C ALA A 105 -47.36 -2.40 -3.37
N ASN A 106 -47.04 -1.21 -3.94
CA ASN A 106 -48.06 -0.19 -4.25
C ASN A 106 -47.91 0.52 -5.62
N THR A 107 -47.33 -0.13 -6.62
CA THR A 107 -47.31 0.49 -7.96
C THR A 107 -47.97 -0.44 -8.99
N THR A 108 -49.21 -0.14 -9.31
CA THR A 108 -49.92 -0.75 -10.44
C THR A 108 -49.22 -0.39 -11.76
N PRO A 109 -48.97 -1.34 -12.67
CA PRO A 109 -48.39 -1.02 -13.97
C PRO A 109 -49.39 -0.27 -14.84
N THR A 110 -49.23 1.03 -15.01
CA THR A 110 -49.95 1.78 -16.03
C THR A 110 -49.20 1.67 -17.35
N THR A 111 -49.75 0.90 -18.25
CA THR A 111 -49.31 0.79 -19.65
C THR A 111 -49.78 2.05 -20.39
N ASP A 112 -48.93 3.05 -20.50
CA ASP A 112 -49.05 4.11 -21.48
C ASP A 112 -47.66 4.52 -21.98
N GLY A 113 -47.51 4.53 -23.31
CA GLY A 113 -46.29 4.82 -24.01
C GLY A 113 -45.85 6.28 -23.88
N ALA A 114 -45.26 6.62 -22.74
CA ALA A 114 -44.58 7.90 -22.51
C ALA A 114 -43.08 7.77 -22.89
N PRO A 115 -42.41 8.85 -23.31
CA PRO A 115 -40.99 8.82 -23.60
C PRO A 115 -40.21 8.32 -22.37
N THR A 116 -39.36 7.32 -22.56
CA THR A 116 -38.58 6.68 -21.49
C THR A 116 -37.67 7.73 -20.86
N THR A 117 -38.17 8.43 -19.85
CA THR A 117 -37.38 9.37 -19.08
C THR A 117 -36.41 8.56 -18.21
N ILE A 118 -35.08 8.78 -18.41
CA ILE A 118 -34.06 8.12 -17.58
C ILE A 118 -34.28 8.52 -16.13
N PRO A 119 -34.46 7.58 -15.21
CA PRO A 119 -34.73 7.88 -13.82
C PRO A 119 -33.55 8.55 -13.16
N THR A 120 -33.83 9.39 -12.17
CA THR A 120 -32.79 9.97 -11.30
C THR A 120 -32.52 9.01 -10.13
N ALA A 121 -31.25 8.80 -9.82
CA ALA A 121 -30.88 7.99 -8.67
C ALA A 121 -31.47 8.55 -7.37
N PRO A 122 -31.87 7.72 -6.42
CA PRO A 122 -32.43 8.17 -5.16
C PRO A 122 -31.44 9.06 -4.41
N ALA A 123 -31.98 10.06 -3.69
CA ALA A 123 -31.16 10.90 -2.81
C ALA A 123 -30.51 10.02 -1.73
N ARG A 124 -29.20 10.12 -1.60
CA ARG A 124 -28.43 9.37 -0.61
C ARG A 124 -27.51 10.29 0.18
N PRO A 125 -27.21 9.95 1.45
CA PRO A 125 -26.18 10.66 2.18
C PRO A 125 -24.84 10.50 1.47
N ALA A 126 -23.99 11.53 1.59
CA ALA A 126 -22.62 11.46 1.08
C ALA A 126 -21.92 10.25 1.72
N VAL A 127 -21.27 9.44 0.88
CA VAL A 127 -20.50 8.32 1.37
C VAL A 127 -19.15 8.85 1.89
N GLU A 128 -18.82 8.48 3.14
CA GLU A 128 -17.56 8.88 3.76
C GLU A 128 -16.35 8.29 3.04
N HIS A 129 -15.21 8.95 3.17
CA HIS A 129 -13.93 8.45 2.69
C HIS A 129 -13.61 7.06 3.22
N GLY A 130 -13.06 6.20 2.37
CA GLY A 130 -12.64 4.84 2.72
C GLY A 130 -13.80 3.84 2.86
N LYS A 131 -15.06 4.24 2.74
CA LYS A 131 -16.21 3.32 2.72
C LYS A 131 -16.39 2.71 1.33
N VAL A 132 -16.86 1.46 1.30
CA VAL A 132 -17.08 0.75 0.03
C VAL A 132 -18.25 1.35 -0.75
N VAL A 133 -18.07 1.48 -2.06
CA VAL A 133 -19.07 2.05 -3.00
C VAL A 133 -19.39 1.13 -4.17
N ALA A 134 -18.47 0.25 -4.55
CA ALA A 134 -18.64 -0.68 -5.65
C ALA A 134 -17.71 -1.89 -5.54
N GLN A 135 -18.02 -2.95 -6.28
CA GLN A 135 -17.08 -4.02 -6.61
C GLN A 135 -16.71 -3.88 -8.10
N LEU A 136 -15.43 -3.89 -8.40
CA LEU A 136 -14.89 -3.77 -9.75
C LEU A 136 -14.29 -5.10 -10.19
N LYS A 137 -14.78 -5.66 -11.30
CA LYS A 137 -14.30 -6.92 -11.89
C LYS A 137 -13.77 -6.69 -13.29
N ILE A 138 -12.55 -7.15 -13.55
CA ILE A 138 -11.93 -7.11 -14.89
C ILE A 138 -11.31 -8.48 -15.15
N PRO A 139 -12.08 -9.41 -15.75
CA PRO A 139 -11.65 -10.81 -15.94
C PRO A 139 -10.34 -10.94 -16.72
N LYS A 140 -10.12 -10.06 -17.70
CA LYS A 140 -8.91 -10.05 -18.55
C LYS A 140 -7.61 -10.00 -17.75
N ILE A 141 -7.60 -9.32 -16.62
CA ILE A 141 -6.43 -9.14 -15.74
C ILE A 141 -6.63 -9.78 -14.37
N GLY A 142 -7.68 -10.61 -14.21
CA GLY A 142 -7.97 -11.28 -12.94
C GLY A 142 -8.29 -10.34 -11.77
N LEU A 143 -8.75 -9.11 -12.06
CA LEU A 143 -9.10 -8.14 -11.02
C LEU A 143 -10.52 -8.40 -10.51
N ASP A 144 -10.64 -8.53 -9.19
CA ASP A 144 -11.91 -8.57 -8.44
C ASP A 144 -11.67 -7.85 -7.12
N TRP A 145 -12.04 -6.56 -7.06
CA TRP A 145 -11.70 -5.67 -5.96
C TRP A 145 -12.86 -4.77 -5.56
N TYR A 146 -12.97 -4.49 -4.26
CA TYR A 146 -13.90 -3.51 -3.72
C TYR A 146 -13.30 -2.11 -3.82
N VAL A 147 -14.09 -1.19 -4.36
CA VAL A 147 -13.77 0.22 -4.58
C VAL A 147 -14.26 1.02 -3.39
N VAL A 148 -13.42 1.90 -2.89
CA VAL A 148 -13.76 2.80 -1.78
C VAL A 148 -14.08 4.20 -2.27
N GLN A 149 -14.79 4.98 -1.48
CA GLN A 149 -15.02 6.39 -1.74
C GLN A 149 -13.77 7.20 -1.42
N GLY A 150 -13.34 8.07 -2.34
CA GLY A 150 -12.18 8.93 -2.18
C GLY A 150 -10.91 8.37 -2.80
N VAL A 151 -10.00 9.29 -3.11
CA VAL A 151 -8.71 9.03 -3.77
C VAL A 151 -7.52 9.57 -2.98
N ARG A 152 -7.71 9.82 -1.68
CA ARG A 152 -6.60 10.18 -0.79
C ARG A 152 -5.66 8.99 -0.64
N LEU A 153 -4.43 9.25 -0.23
CA LEU A 153 -3.46 8.18 0.04
C LEU A 153 -4.00 7.14 1.03
N THR A 154 -4.72 7.58 2.05
CA THR A 154 -5.38 6.71 3.05
C THR A 154 -6.44 5.79 2.43
N ASP A 155 -7.22 6.31 1.49
CA ASP A 155 -8.29 5.58 0.81
C ASP A 155 -7.69 4.54 -0.15
N LEU A 156 -6.71 4.94 -0.96
CA LEU A 156 -6.02 4.08 -1.92
C LEU A 156 -5.19 2.95 -1.28
N LYS A 157 -4.85 3.06 0.01
CA LYS A 157 -4.26 1.95 0.78
C LYS A 157 -5.24 0.79 1.00
N LEU A 158 -6.54 1.07 1.00
CA LEU A 158 -7.60 0.09 1.21
C LEU A 158 -7.95 -0.66 -0.09
N GLY A 159 -7.86 0.03 -1.24
CA GLY A 159 -8.21 -0.49 -2.55
C GLY A 159 -8.29 0.59 -3.62
N PRO A 160 -8.84 0.30 -4.80
CA PRO A 160 -9.19 1.32 -5.78
C PRO A 160 -10.15 2.34 -5.18
N GLY A 161 -9.97 3.63 -5.50
CA GLY A 161 -10.78 4.73 -4.97
C GLY A 161 -11.60 5.42 -6.04
N HIS A 162 -12.85 5.71 -5.75
CA HIS A 162 -13.75 6.49 -6.61
C HIS A 162 -13.57 7.98 -6.36
N PHE A 163 -13.50 8.78 -7.40
CA PHE A 163 -13.46 10.24 -7.31
C PHE A 163 -14.82 10.77 -6.85
N ILE A 164 -14.87 11.39 -5.68
CA ILE A 164 -16.10 11.85 -5.04
C ILE A 164 -16.92 12.78 -5.93
N GLU A 165 -16.27 13.59 -6.74
CA GLU A 165 -16.89 14.60 -7.62
C GLU A 165 -17.37 14.04 -8.95
N THR A 166 -17.21 12.75 -9.19
CA THR A 166 -17.67 12.06 -10.38
C THR A 166 -18.92 11.23 -10.11
N PRO A 167 -19.77 11.01 -11.12
CA PRO A 167 -20.91 10.11 -10.98
C PRO A 167 -20.49 8.71 -10.53
N MET A 168 -21.38 8.00 -9.83
CA MET A 168 -21.19 6.61 -9.52
C MET A 168 -21.26 5.74 -10.77
N PRO A 169 -20.57 4.59 -10.83
CA PRO A 169 -20.76 3.63 -11.90
C PRO A 169 -22.24 3.28 -12.07
N GLY A 170 -22.74 3.29 -13.31
CA GLY A 170 -24.17 3.12 -13.65
C GLY A 170 -24.96 4.43 -13.74
N GLN A 171 -24.37 5.55 -13.41
CA GLN A 171 -24.97 6.85 -13.62
C GLN A 171 -24.47 7.51 -14.90
N LEU A 172 -25.28 8.42 -15.45
CA LEU A 172 -24.86 9.25 -16.60
C LEU A 172 -23.72 10.16 -16.22
N GLY A 173 -22.78 10.30 -17.15
CA GLY A 173 -21.52 11.02 -16.98
C GLY A 173 -20.33 10.04 -16.87
N ASN A 174 -19.19 10.55 -16.43
CA ASN A 174 -17.95 9.78 -16.30
C ASN A 174 -17.68 9.40 -14.86
N ALA A 175 -17.88 8.14 -14.52
CA ALA A 175 -17.40 7.58 -13.25
C ALA A 175 -15.88 7.39 -13.32
N ALA A 176 -15.14 7.90 -12.33
CA ALA A 176 -13.69 7.79 -12.34
C ALA A 176 -13.19 7.02 -11.12
N ILE A 177 -12.27 6.08 -11.36
CA ILE A 177 -11.67 5.22 -10.32
C ILE A 177 -10.16 5.22 -10.47
N ALA A 178 -9.46 5.53 -9.38
CA ALA A 178 -8.01 5.49 -9.30
C ALA A 178 -7.53 4.27 -8.51
N GLY A 179 -6.32 3.79 -8.79
CA GLY A 179 -5.73 2.69 -8.04
C GLY A 179 -4.22 2.62 -8.15
N HIS A 180 -3.58 2.10 -7.12
CA HIS A 180 -2.13 1.88 -7.13
C HIS A 180 -1.71 0.86 -8.18
N ARG A 181 -0.56 1.10 -8.81
CA ARG A 181 -0.02 0.18 -9.82
C ARG A 181 0.92 -0.86 -9.23
N THR A 182 1.71 -0.53 -8.21
CA THR A 182 2.81 -1.40 -7.75
C THR A 182 2.86 -1.60 -6.24
N THR A 183 2.06 -0.85 -5.48
CA THR A 183 1.99 -0.91 -4.01
C THR A 183 0.57 -1.24 -3.56
N TRP A 184 0.40 -1.54 -2.26
CA TRP A 184 -0.91 -1.74 -1.65
C TRP A 184 -1.78 -2.75 -2.40
N GLY A 185 -1.23 -3.95 -2.61
CA GLY A 185 -1.88 -5.02 -3.35
C GLY A 185 -1.95 -4.80 -4.86
N HIS A 186 -1.45 -3.67 -5.39
CA HIS A 186 -1.28 -3.34 -6.82
C HIS A 186 -2.49 -3.67 -7.71
N PRO A 187 -3.71 -3.20 -7.36
CA PRO A 187 -4.92 -3.58 -8.10
C PRO A 187 -4.84 -3.26 -9.59
N PHE A 188 -4.14 -2.20 -9.97
CA PHE A 188 -4.06 -1.73 -11.35
C PHE A 188 -2.71 -2.00 -12.03
N LEU A 189 -1.96 -3.02 -11.56
CA LEU A 189 -0.66 -3.39 -12.13
C LEU A 189 -0.75 -3.65 -13.64
N GLU A 190 -1.77 -4.40 -14.05
CA GLU A 190 -1.90 -4.94 -15.41
C GLU A 190 -2.89 -4.19 -16.29
N LEU A 191 -3.35 -2.98 -15.90
CA LEU A 191 -4.27 -2.19 -16.71
C LEU A 191 -3.78 -1.93 -18.14
N ASN A 192 -2.45 -1.92 -18.35
CA ASN A 192 -1.87 -1.77 -19.69
C ASN A 192 -2.12 -2.96 -20.64
N GLN A 193 -2.64 -4.08 -20.13
CA GLN A 193 -3.02 -5.24 -20.96
C GLN A 193 -4.41 -5.10 -21.57
N LEU A 194 -5.21 -4.16 -21.08
CA LEU A 194 -6.55 -3.92 -21.59
C LEU A 194 -6.53 -3.36 -23.01
N LYS A 195 -7.42 -3.88 -23.83
CA LYS A 195 -7.60 -3.50 -25.24
C LYS A 195 -9.05 -3.08 -25.50
N PRO A 196 -9.30 -2.28 -26.53
CA PRO A 196 -10.66 -1.98 -26.95
C PRO A 196 -11.52 -3.25 -27.06
N GLY A 197 -12.70 -3.23 -26.47
CA GLY A 197 -13.63 -4.34 -26.38
C GLY A 197 -13.54 -5.21 -25.11
N ASP A 198 -12.46 -5.14 -24.33
CA ASP A 198 -12.36 -5.85 -23.03
C ASP A 198 -13.44 -5.32 -22.06
N ARG A 199 -13.98 -6.23 -21.21
CA ARG A 199 -15.08 -5.93 -20.31
C ARG A 199 -14.59 -5.54 -18.91
N ILE A 200 -15.23 -4.52 -18.38
CA ILE A 200 -15.08 -4.04 -17.00
C ILE A 200 -16.47 -4.06 -16.38
N THR A 201 -16.66 -4.80 -15.31
CA THR A 201 -17.93 -4.87 -14.59
C THR A 201 -17.83 -4.12 -13.28
N ALA A 202 -18.71 -3.16 -13.07
CA ALA A 202 -18.88 -2.46 -11.81
C ALA A 202 -20.22 -2.86 -11.18
N ILE A 203 -20.17 -3.41 -9.97
CA ILE A 203 -21.36 -3.79 -9.19
C ILE A 203 -21.52 -2.77 -8.08
N THR A 204 -22.65 -2.09 -8.02
CA THR A 204 -23.00 -1.12 -7.00
C THR A 204 -24.29 -1.56 -6.29
N VAL A 205 -24.72 -0.81 -5.31
CA VAL A 205 -26.04 -1.03 -4.69
C VAL A 205 -27.21 -0.69 -5.63
N ASP A 206 -26.94 -0.04 -6.76
CA ASP A 206 -27.93 0.33 -7.78
C ASP A 206 -28.04 -0.68 -8.92
N GLY A 207 -27.11 -1.63 -9.01
CA GLY A 207 -27.12 -2.66 -10.05
C GLY A 207 -25.74 -3.06 -10.54
N THR A 208 -25.72 -3.82 -11.62
CA THR A 208 -24.52 -4.31 -12.29
C THR A 208 -24.36 -3.63 -13.63
N PHE A 209 -23.22 -3.00 -13.84
CA PHE A 209 -22.93 -2.19 -15.02
C PHE A 209 -21.67 -2.69 -15.72
N VAL A 210 -21.82 -3.06 -16.98
CA VAL A 210 -20.74 -3.57 -17.82
C VAL A 210 -20.28 -2.49 -18.77
N TYR A 211 -18.98 -2.22 -18.76
CA TYR A 211 -18.33 -1.26 -19.64
C TYR A 211 -17.40 -1.99 -20.61
N ALA A 212 -17.33 -1.52 -21.84
CA ALA A 212 -16.34 -1.95 -22.81
C ALA A 212 -15.24 -0.91 -22.92
N VAL A 213 -13.98 -1.35 -22.84
CA VAL A 213 -12.83 -0.47 -23.06
C VAL A 213 -12.91 0.13 -24.46
N MET A 214 -12.76 1.44 -24.56
CA MET A 214 -12.73 2.19 -25.83
C MET A 214 -11.30 2.52 -26.22
N SER A 215 -10.55 3.11 -25.30
CA SER A 215 -9.20 3.60 -25.56
C SER A 215 -8.33 3.55 -24.31
N THR A 216 -7.02 3.60 -24.58
CA THR A 216 -5.99 3.72 -23.55
C THR A 216 -5.11 4.89 -23.92
N GLU A 217 -4.83 5.77 -22.97
CA GLU A 217 -3.90 6.87 -23.17
C GLU A 217 -2.95 7.03 -22.00
N VAL A 218 -1.83 7.73 -22.23
CA VAL A 218 -0.85 8.06 -21.21
C VAL A 218 -0.72 9.58 -21.16
N VAL A 219 -0.99 10.14 -20.00
CA VAL A 219 -0.99 11.59 -19.78
C VAL A 219 0.02 12.02 -18.73
N SER A 220 0.45 13.29 -18.75
CA SER A 220 1.23 13.86 -17.66
C SER A 220 0.35 14.08 -16.42
N PRO A 221 0.92 14.11 -15.21
CA PRO A 221 0.16 14.43 -14.00
C PRO A 221 -0.64 15.73 -14.11
N SER A 222 -0.09 16.77 -14.74
CA SER A 222 -0.77 18.06 -14.95
C SER A 222 -1.97 17.99 -15.91
N GLN A 223 -2.06 16.97 -16.76
CA GLN A 223 -3.18 16.76 -17.69
C GLN A 223 -4.24 15.81 -17.14
N TYR A 224 -3.92 15.09 -16.07
CA TYR A 224 -4.79 14.13 -15.43
C TYR A 224 -6.16 14.72 -15.06
N ALA A 225 -6.17 15.93 -14.53
CA ALA A 225 -7.37 16.70 -14.22
C ALA A 225 -8.34 16.89 -15.39
N LYS A 226 -7.87 16.81 -16.63
CA LYS A 226 -8.69 17.04 -17.82
C LYS A 226 -9.42 15.79 -18.31
N VAL A 227 -8.96 14.61 -17.90
CA VAL A 227 -9.52 13.32 -18.35
C VAL A 227 -10.52 12.72 -17.37
N ILE A 228 -10.62 13.28 -16.15
CA ILE A 228 -11.55 12.82 -15.12
C ILE A 228 -12.96 13.42 -15.26
N PRO A 229 -13.13 14.71 -15.57
CA PRO A 229 -14.47 15.31 -15.65
C PRO A 229 -15.36 14.66 -16.72
N THR A 230 -16.66 14.72 -16.49
CA THR A 230 -17.65 14.29 -17.47
C THR A 230 -17.58 15.16 -18.73
N THR A 231 -17.31 14.52 -19.88
CA THR A 231 -17.29 15.20 -21.16
C THR A 231 -18.69 15.26 -21.80
N ASP A 232 -19.44 14.15 -21.69
CA ASP A 232 -20.82 14.06 -22.16
C ASP A 232 -21.72 13.61 -21.00
N PRO A 233 -22.62 14.48 -20.52
CA PRO A 233 -23.53 14.16 -19.41
C PRO A 233 -24.68 13.23 -19.79
N ASN A 234 -24.82 12.84 -21.05
CA ASN A 234 -25.89 11.94 -21.52
C ASN A 234 -25.41 10.52 -21.76
N THR A 235 -24.12 10.25 -21.62
CA THR A 235 -23.54 8.91 -21.75
C THR A 235 -22.94 8.45 -20.41
N ALA A 236 -23.10 7.18 -20.09
CA ALA A 236 -22.44 6.58 -18.94
C ALA A 236 -21.06 6.04 -19.38
N THR A 237 -20.00 6.61 -18.83
CA THR A 237 -18.61 6.20 -19.09
C THR A 237 -17.88 5.88 -17.79
N LEU A 238 -16.79 5.13 -17.92
CA LEU A 238 -15.91 4.77 -16.81
C LEU A 238 -14.46 5.09 -17.19
N THR A 239 -13.77 5.80 -16.32
CA THR A 239 -12.34 6.09 -16.48
C THR A 239 -11.58 5.41 -15.34
N LEU A 240 -10.60 4.56 -15.69
CA LEU A 240 -9.66 3.99 -14.73
C LEU A 240 -8.31 4.67 -14.86
N ALA A 241 -7.69 5.00 -13.74
CA ALA A 241 -6.43 5.74 -13.70
C ALA A 241 -5.40 5.11 -12.77
N THR A 242 -4.14 5.04 -13.23
CA THR A 242 -3.01 4.54 -12.43
C THR A 242 -1.70 5.18 -12.84
N CYS A 243 -0.64 4.97 -12.06
CA CYS A 243 0.71 5.44 -12.39
C CYS A 243 1.29 4.76 -13.63
N HIS A 244 2.12 5.49 -14.38
CA HIS A 244 2.84 4.99 -15.56
C HIS A 244 4.24 5.64 -15.67
N PRO A 245 5.27 4.89 -16.15
CA PRO A 245 5.40 3.42 -16.20
C PRO A 245 5.27 2.75 -14.82
N ALA A 246 5.13 1.42 -14.77
CA ALA A 246 5.17 0.69 -13.52
C ALA A 246 6.43 1.05 -12.72
N TYR A 247 6.31 1.12 -11.38
CA TYR A 247 7.37 1.55 -10.44
C TYR A 247 7.81 3.01 -10.56
N THR A 248 7.07 3.84 -11.30
CA THR A 248 7.29 5.29 -11.39
C THR A 248 5.98 6.04 -11.27
N ALA A 249 6.05 7.33 -10.91
CA ALA A 249 4.89 8.22 -10.88
C ALA A 249 4.98 9.34 -11.92
N LYS A 250 5.79 9.15 -12.98
CA LYS A 250 6.07 10.19 -13.98
C LYS A 250 4.87 10.56 -14.83
N GLN A 251 4.00 9.60 -15.12
CA GLN A 251 2.83 9.72 -15.98
C GLN A 251 1.65 8.98 -15.36
N ARG A 252 0.48 9.11 -15.98
CA ARG A 252 -0.74 8.37 -15.63
C ARG A 252 -1.20 7.55 -16.83
N LEU A 253 -1.49 6.28 -16.61
CA LEU A 253 -2.17 5.41 -17.56
C LEU A 253 -3.66 5.55 -17.32
N ILE A 254 -4.39 5.88 -18.37
CA ILE A 254 -5.82 6.11 -18.35
C ILE A 254 -6.49 5.09 -19.27
N ILE A 255 -7.53 4.46 -18.79
CA ILE A 255 -8.41 3.57 -19.56
C ILE A 255 -9.78 4.23 -19.62
N HIS A 256 -10.27 4.47 -20.82
CA HIS A 256 -11.64 4.94 -21.06
C HIS A 256 -12.51 3.78 -21.51
N ALA A 257 -13.69 3.67 -20.93
CA ALA A 257 -14.66 2.64 -21.24
C ALA A 257 -16.08 3.24 -21.31
N ALA A 258 -16.91 2.71 -22.21
CA ALA A 258 -18.31 3.09 -22.34
C ALA A 258 -19.23 1.97 -21.86
N LEU A 259 -20.33 2.31 -21.26
CA LEU A 259 -21.35 1.38 -20.81
C LEU A 259 -21.91 0.58 -22.00
N VAL A 260 -22.17 -0.71 -21.78
CA VAL A 260 -22.81 -1.61 -22.73
C VAL A 260 -24.27 -1.83 -22.29
N PRO A 261 -25.23 -1.12 -22.90
CA PRO A 261 -26.62 -1.14 -22.40
C PRO A 261 -27.25 -2.54 -22.38
N GLY A 262 -26.91 -3.39 -23.35
CA GLY A 262 -27.45 -4.76 -23.43
C GLY A 262 -26.90 -5.74 -22.40
N GLU A 263 -25.82 -5.37 -21.69
CA GLU A 263 -25.16 -6.19 -20.66
C GLU A 263 -25.27 -5.53 -19.25
N SER A 264 -25.97 -4.41 -19.14
CA SER A 264 -26.03 -3.58 -17.94
C SER A 264 -27.46 -3.39 -17.47
N ASP A 265 -27.61 -3.19 -16.16
CA ASP A 265 -28.84 -2.66 -15.59
C ASP A 265 -29.14 -1.24 -16.12
N PRO A 266 -30.37 -0.76 -16.04
CA PRO A 266 -30.75 0.58 -16.51
C PRO A 266 -29.93 1.68 -15.85
N VAL A 267 -29.41 2.60 -16.68
CA VAL A 267 -28.66 3.76 -16.17
C VAL A 267 -29.59 4.77 -15.48
N MET A 268 -29.02 5.51 -14.54
CA MET A 268 -29.71 6.57 -13.82
C MET A 268 -29.00 7.91 -14.02
N ARG A 269 -29.75 9.01 -13.87
CA ARG A 269 -29.11 10.34 -13.69
C ARG A 269 -28.52 10.42 -12.29
N PRO A 270 -27.39 11.13 -12.10
CA PRO A 270 -26.88 11.39 -10.75
C PRO A 270 -27.97 11.98 -9.85
N GLY A 271 -28.14 11.38 -8.68
CA GLY A 271 -29.07 11.89 -7.67
C GLY A 271 -28.49 13.00 -6.82
N PRO A 272 -29.30 13.77 -6.12
CA PRO A 272 -28.82 14.78 -5.17
C PRO A 272 -28.10 14.08 -4.00
N ILE A 273 -26.94 14.62 -3.63
CA ILE A 273 -26.22 14.20 -2.40
C ILE A 273 -26.79 15.03 -1.25
N THR A 274 -27.44 14.38 -0.31
CA THR A 274 -27.85 15.02 0.93
C THR A 274 -26.64 15.07 1.86
N GLN A 275 -26.13 16.27 2.12
CA GLN A 275 -25.12 16.44 3.16
C GLN A 275 -25.78 16.09 4.50
N ALA A 276 -25.23 15.10 5.20
CA ALA A 276 -25.52 14.93 6.59
C ALA A 276 -25.06 16.22 7.30
N SER A 277 -26.00 16.93 7.94
CA SER A 277 -25.65 18.04 8.81
C SER A 277 -24.98 17.44 10.06
N ASP A 278 -23.68 17.21 9.96
CA ASP A 278 -22.88 16.78 11.10
C ASP A 278 -22.53 18.02 11.92
N GLY A 279 -23.27 18.16 13.00
CA GLY A 279 -22.99 19.14 14.04
C GLY A 279 -21.88 18.68 14.94
N THR A 280 -20.67 18.60 14.43
CA THR A 280 -19.46 18.44 15.26
C THR A 280 -18.48 19.57 14.93
N ASP A 281 -18.55 20.61 15.77
CA ASP A 281 -17.51 21.63 15.89
C ASP A 281 -16.16 20.95 16.12
N ILE A 282 -15.29 21.02 15.12
CA ILE A 282 -13.86 20.71 15.32
C ILE A 282 -13.25 21.90 16.02
N PRO A 283 -12.62 21.77 17.20
CA PRO A 283 -11.90 22.88 17.84
C PRO A 283 -10.77 23.34 16.91
N GLY A 284 -10.87 24.57 16.46
CA GLY A 284 -9.89 25.21 15.60
C GLY A 284 -8.54 25.35 16.28
N ASP A 285 -7.52 24.95 15.56
CA ASP A 285 -6.15 25.36 15.84
C ASP A 285 -5.95 26.75 15.23
N SER A 286 -5.82 27.75 16.09
CA SER A 286 -5.76 29.15 15.73
C SER A 286 -4.34 29.53 15.33
N ALA A 287 -4.12 29.85 14.09
CA ALA A 287 -3.01 30.71 13.68
C ALA A 287 -3.55 32.11 13.29
N PRO A 288 -2.89 33.19 13.67
CA PRO A 288 -3.42 34.55 13.48
C PRO A 288 -3.15 35.05 12.06
N ASP A 289 -4.21 35.39 11.33
CA ASP A 289 -4.08 36.18 10.10
C ASP A 289 -4.61 37.58 10.33
N THR A 290 -3.76 38.53 10.08
CA THR A 290 -4.04 39.97 10.05
C THR A 290 -4.33 40.41 8.62
N GLY A 291 -5.53 40.96 8.35
CA GLY A 291 -5.71 41.68 7.10
C GLY A 291 -7.14 41.84 6.59
N ASN A 292 -7.84 42.76 7.20
CA ASN A 292 -8.78 43.75 6.61
C ASN A 292 -9.22 43.58 5.14
N SER A 293 -10.53 43.35 4.89
CA SER A 293 -11.27 44.10 3.87
C SER A 293 -12.79 44.03 4.02
N THR A 294 -13.39 45.17 3.96
CA THR A 294 -14.78 45.57 4.09
C THR A 294 -15.61 45.19 2.86
N GLY A 295 -16.86 44.75 3.09
CA GLY A 295 -18.06 45.15 2.35
C GLY A 295 -18.38 44.41 1.06
N ASP A 296 -19.46 43.81 0.96
CA ASP A 296 -20.73 44.26 0.41
C ASP A 296 -21.67 43.06 0.16
N THR A 297 -22.87 43.18 0.68
CA THR A 297 -23.93 42.17 0.55
C THR A 297 -24.78 42.56 -0.64
N THR A 298 -24.76 41.78 -1.73
CA THR A 298 -25.86 41.80 -2.71
C THR A 298 -26.21 40.34 -3.06
N VAL A 299 -27.41 39.96 -2.66
CA VAL A 299 -28.10 38.74 -3.06
C VAL A 299 -28.54 38.93 -4.50
N ASP A 300 -27.91 38.20 -5.44
CA ASP A 300 -28.43 38.09 -6.81
C ASP A 300 -28.94 36.66 -7.04
N THR A 301 -30.24 36.59 -7.28
CA THR A 301 -30.97 35.37 -7.56
C THR A 301 -31.04 35.17 -9.06
N THR A 302 -30.17 34.39 -9.63
CA THR A 302 -30.31 33.88 -11.02
C THR A 302 -30.20 32.37 -11.08
N PRO A 303 -31.02 31.71 -11.94
CA PRO A 303 -31.19 30.27 -11.90
C PRO A 303 -30.13 29.49 -12.68
N ASN A 304 -29.65 28.44 -12.07
CA ASN A 304 -29.03 27.23 -12.67
C ASN A 304 -28.13 27.39 -13.88
N THR A 305 -26.89 27.80 -13.64
CA THR A 305 -25.77 27.32 -14.45
C THR A 305 -25.17 26.08 -13.76
N PRO A 306 -24.87 24.95 -14.46
CA PRO A 306 -24.20 23.83 -13.85
C PRO A 306 -22.83 24.34 -13.34
N THR A 307 -22.71 24.45 -12.03
CA THR A 307 -21.45 24.77 -11.38
C THR A 307 -20.47 23.66 -11.76
N THR A 308 -19.54 23.99 -12.63
CA THR A 308 -18.35 23.16 -12.87
C THR A 308 -17.57 23.18 -11.57
N VAL A 309 -17.84 22.21 -10.70
CA VAL A 309 -17.08 22.03 -9.47
C VAL A 309 -15.64 21.79 -9.89
N ALA A 310 -14.76 22.67 -9.51
CA ALA A 310 -13.33 22.49 -9.74
C ALA A 310 -12.92 21.24 -8.95
N VAL A 311 -12.65 20.15 -9.68
CA VAL A 311 -12.10 18.93 -9.10
C VAL A 311 -10.90 19.32 -8.27
N ASP A 312 -10.89 18.99 -6.98
CA ASP A 312 -9.74 19.22 -6.11
C ASP A 312 -8.60 18.27 -6.50
N ASN A 313 -7.97 18.63 -7.63
CA ASN A 313 -6.91 17.85 -8.25
C ASN A 313 -5.66 17.76 -7.38
N ALA A 314 -5.51 18.63 -6.41
CA ALA A 314 -4.38 18.63 -5.49
C ALA A 314 -4.35 17.33 -4.64
N THR A 315 -5.52 16.86 -4.19
CA THR A 315 -5.60 15.62 -3.38
C THR A 315 -5.29 14.35 -4.17
N ALA A 316 -5.71 14.26 -5.42
CA ALA A 316 -5.43 13.11 -6.26
C ALA A 316 -3.97 13.06 -6.74
N ASP A 317 -3.41 14.20 -7.15
CA ASP A 317 -2.00 14.29 -7.53
C ASP A 317 -1.08 14.03 -6.34
N ASP A 318 -1.45 14.45 -5.13
CA ASP A 318 -0.68 14.20 -3.91
C ASP A 318 -0.67 12.70 -3.55
N ALA A 319 -1.79 11.99 -3.71
CA ALA A 319 -1.87 10.55 -3.44
C ALA A 319 -1.02 9.71 -4.40
N PHE A 320 -0.83 10.16 -5.64
CA PHE A 320 0.00 9.47 -6.63
C PHE A 320 1.44 9.99 -6.70
N SER A 321 1.69 11.24 -6.31
CA SER A 321 3.02 11.86 -6.35
C SER A 321 3.86 11.57 -5.11
N GLN A 322 3.23 11.21 -3.99
CA GLN A 322 3.93 10.70 -2.83
C GLN A 322 4.52 9.32 -3.17
N GLY A 323 5.72 9.35 -3.76
CA GLY A 323 6.51 8.16 -4.01
C GLY A 323 6.80 7.38 -2.71
N TRP A 324 7.47 6.26 -2.82
CA TRP A 324 7.80 5.30 -1.75
C TRP A 324 8.31 5.92 -0.43
N PHE A 325 8.87 7.12 -0.47
CA PHE A 325 9.44 7.83 0.67
C PHE A 325 8.59 9.00 1.17
N GLY A 326 7.43 9.26 0.56
CA GLY A 326 6.62 10.44 0.85
C GLY A 326 5.68 10.30 2.05
N ASP A 327 5.41 9.09 2.52
CA ASP A 327 4.50 8.86 3.65
C ASP A 327 5.13 9.29 4.98
N ARG A 328 4.98 10.57 5.31
CA ARG A 328 5.47 11.14 6.58
C ARG A 328 4.73 10.58 7.79
N THR A 329 3.55 10.01 7.62
CA THR A 329 2.78 9.40 8.74
C THR A 329 3.43 8.12 9.24
N ALA A 330 4.24 7.46 8.43
CA ALA A 330 5.01 6.28 8.82
C ALA A 330 6.26 6.60 9.66
N ILE A 331 6.77 7.85 9.63
CA ILE A 331 8.02 8.23 10.30
C ILE A 331 7.96 8.01 11.82
N PRO A 332 6.93 8.46 12.57
CA PRO A 332 6.86 8.22 14.01
C PRO A 332 6.85 6.72 14.36
N HIS A 333 6.14 5.92 13.58
CA HIS A 333 6.08 4.46 13.77
C HIS A 333 7.44 3.81 13.49
N ALA A 334 8.13 4.22 12.42
CA ALA A 334 9.46 3.73 12.08
C ALA A 334 10.49 4.08 13.18
N ILE A 335 10.43 5.31 13.72
CA ILE A 335 11.27 5.72 14.85
C ILE A 335 10.93 4.89 16.09
N GLY A 336 9.65 4.72 16.42
CA GLY A 336 9.20 3.93 17.56
C GLY A 336 9.71 2.48 17.49
N TRP A 337 9.51 1.81 16.38
CA TRP A 337 10.02 0.45 16.16
C TRP A 337 11.55 0.40 16.16
N GLY A 338 12.23 1.40 15.59
CA GLY A 338 13.68 1.54 15.65
C GLY A 338 14.21 1.59 17.10
N LEU A 339 13.57 2.37 17.96
CA LEU A 339 13.93 2.45 19.38
C LEU A 339 13.68 1.12 20.12
N VAL A 340 12.59 0.43 19.84
CA VAL A 340 12.29 -0.91 20.36
C VAL A 340 13.38 -1.90 19.97
N LEU A 341 13.77 -1.94 18.70
CA LEU A 341 14.84 -2.81 18.22
C LEU A 341 16.19 -2.50 18.89
N ILE A 342 16.50 -1.21 19.08
CA ILE A 342 17.71 -0.79 19.81
C ILE A 342 17.65 -1.28 21.25
N ALA A 343 16.53 -1.14 21.95
CA ALA A 343 16.34 -1.59 23.31
C ALA A 343 16.51 -3.12 23.44
N ILE A 344 15.93 -3.90 22.50
CA ILE A 344 16.09 -5.35 22.42
C ILE A 344 17.55 -5.72 22.19
N ALA A 345 18.24 -5.05 21.26
CA ALA A 345 19.65 -5.31 20.97
C ALA A 345 20.56 -5.00 22.17
N LEU A 346 20.31 -3.89 22.88
CA LEU A 346 21.01 -3.54 24.10
C LEU A 346 20.72 -4.55 25.22
N GLY A 347 19.47 -4.93 25.42
CA GLY A 347 19.07 -5.97 26.37
C GLY A 347 19.76 -7.31 26.10
N ALA A 348 19.76 -7.76 24.83
CA ALA A 348 20.45 -8.95 24.39
C ALA A 348 21.98 -8.88 24.63
N TYR A 349 22.58 -7.72 24.35
CA TYR A 349 24.01 -7.49 24.62
C TYR A 349 24.34 -7.56 26.12
N TYR A 350 23.59 -6.85 26.97
CA TYR A 350 23.85 -6.82 28.41
C TYR A 350 23.60 -8.19 29.07
N THR A 351 22.54 -8.90 28.68
CA THR A 351 22.26 -10.26 29.19
C THR A 351 23.32 -11.27 28.76
N ALA A 352 23.78 -11.22 27.51
CA ALA A 352 24.89 -12.05 27.04
C ALA A 352 26.20 -11.71 27.75
N LYS A 353 26.46 -10.43 28.02
CA LYS A 353 27.64 -9.99 28.78
C LYS A 353 27.57 -10.48 30.23
N ALA A 354 26.42 -10.36 30.88
CA ALA A 354 26.23 -10.83 32.26
C ALA A 354 26.34 -12.34 32.40
N SER A 355 25.73 -13.09 31.47
CA SER A 355 25.78 -14.56 31.44
C SER A 355 27.08 -15.14 30.88
N ARG A 356 27.95 -14.32 30.29
CA ARG A 356 29.16 -14.70 29.52
C ARG A 356 28.93 -15.71 28.41
N ARG A 357 27.70 -15.82 27.90
CA ARG A 357 27.28 -16.79 26.89
C ARG A 357 26.59 -16.12 25.71
N LEU A 358 27.16 -16.23 24.51
CA LEU A 358 26.61 -15.58 23.28
C LEU A 358 25.24 -16.12 22.86
N TYR A 359 24.94 -17.40 23.13
CA TYR A 359 23.63 -17.94 22.76
C TYR A 359 22.47 -17.29 23.51
N VAL A 360 22.72 -16.71 24.69
CA VAL A 360 21.71 -15.96 25.45
C VAL A 360 21.31 -14.68 24.71
N ALA A 361 22.27 -14.01 24.02
CA ALA A 361 21.95 -12.88 23.17
C ALA A 361 20.99 -13.26 22.03
N PHE A 362 21.24 -14.43 21.42
CA PHE A 362 20.38 -14.93 20.34
C PHE A 362 18.97 -15.26 20.87
N LEU A 363 18.86 -15.94 22.01
CA LEU A 363 17.56 -16.25 22.60
C LEU A 363 16.77 -15.01 22.98
N VAL A 364 17.40 -14.04 23.63
CA VAL A 364 16.74 -12.79 24.05
C VAL A 364 16.40 -11.90 22.86
N GLY A 365 17.25 -11.89 21.83
CA GLY A 365 17.00 -11.13 20.61
C GLY A 365 15.98 -11.75 19.65
N ALA A 366 15.83 -13.08 19.64
CA ALA A 366 14.91 -13.79 18.74
C ALA A 366 13.49 -13.94 19.33
N LEU A 367 13.33 -14.01 20.66
CA LEU A 367 12.03 -14.19 21.31
C LEU A 367 10.98 -13.14 20.91
N PRO A 368 11.28 -11.83 20.80
CA PRO A 368 10.29 -10.85 20.36
C PRO A 368 9.78 -11.03 18.92
N PHE A 369 10.57 -11.68 18.05
CA PHE A 369 10.17 -11.93 16.66
C PHE A 369 9.28 -13.19 16.50
N VAL A 370 9.14 -14.01 17.54
CA VAL A 370 8.28 -15.21 17.53
C VAL A 370 6.89 -14.89 18.09
N VAL A 371 6.73 -13.77 18.80
CA VAL A 371 5.50 -13.37 19.48
C VAL A 371 4.70 -12.32 18.71
N VAL A 372 5.24 -11.76 17.61
CA VAL A 372 4.57 -10.85 16.69
C VAL A 372 4.22 -11.58 15.40
#